data_3abe1bf9fbeb13112299436b841f0069
#
_entry.id   3abe1bf9fbeb13112299436b841f0069
#
_cell.length_a   1.000
_cell.length_b   1.000
_cell.length_c   1.000
_cell.angle_alpha   90.00
_cell.angle_beta   90.00
_cell.angle_gamma   90.00
#
_symmetry.space_group_name_H-M   'P 1'
#
loop_
_entity.id
_entity.type
_entity.pdbx_description
1 polymer ?
#
loop_
_entity_poly.entity_id
_entity_poly.type
_entity_poly.pdbx_seq_one_letter_code
_entity_poly.pdbx_strand_id
1 'polypeptide(L)'
;MIRALATTNSLLPVDDRHRKAFAPIGTPDRLLLGPGPSNAHPTVLKALSRTPIGHLDPLYVELMGEVQELLRYAWQTDNRLTLPMSGTGSAAMEATLANTVEPGDTVLVAVKGYFGLRLADMAGRYRAEVKTIEKPWGEWFSLDELEAALIEHKPAILAMVHAETSTGVCQPMDGIGDLCRKHDCLLLLDTVTSLGGVPLYIDEWKVDLAYSCSQKGLSCPPGLGPFTMGPRAEAKMSARQGKVPNWYLDVSLLNQYWGSDRVYHHTAPVNMNFGMREALRLLAEEGLDQAWARHRSNAELLWSGLESLGLSMHVPAVSYTHLTLPTRAVV
;
A
#
# COMPACT_ATOMS: atom_id res chain seq x y z
N MET A 1 -6.58 62.75 19.04
CA MET A 1 -7.13 62.02 20.21
C MET A 1 -7.54 60.63 19.75
N ILE A 2 -6.58 59.69 19.80
CA ILE A 2 -6.81 58.29 19.38
C ILE A 2 -7.31 57.54 20.60
N ARG A 3 -8.55 57.13 20.61
CA ARG A 3 -9.12 56.27 21.65
C ARG A 3 -8.47 54.87 21.47
N ALA A 4 -7.68 54.49 22.45
CA ALA A 4 -7.24 53.12 22.62
C ALA A 4 -8.48 52.27 22.95
N LEU A 5 -8.89 51.38 22.04
CA LEU A 5 -9.82 50.31 22.33
C LEU A 5 -9.08 49.30 23.22
N ALA A 6 -9.25 49.43 24.52
CA ALA A 6 -8.89 48.40 25.46
C ALA A 6 -9.91 47.23 25.28
N THR A 7 -9.59 46.30 24.41
CA THR A 7 -10.28 45.01 24.41
C THR A 7 -9.77 44.20 25.60
N THR A 8 -10.49 44.25 26.71
CA THR A 8 -10.35 43.26 27.77
C THR A 8 -10.78 41.91 27.19
N ASN A 9 -9.85 41.18 26.61
CA ASN A 9 -10.04 39.79 26.26
C ASN A 9 -10.11 39.02 27.58
N SER A 10 -11.29 38.97 28.22
CA SER A 10 -11.54 38.04 29.30
C SER A 10 -11.54 36.64 28.70
N LEU A 11 -10.39 35.93 28.85
CA LEU A 11 -10.33 34.51 28.53
C LEU A 11 -11.43 33.80 29.31
N LEU A 12 -12.20 32.97 28.62
CA LEU A 12 -13.15 32.09 29.27
C LEU A 12 -12.39 31.14 30.20
N PRO A 13 -12.95 30.81 31.36
CA PRO A 13 -12.29 29.91 32.29
C PRO A 13 -12.07 28.55 31.62
N VAL A 14 -10.83 28.06 31.69
CA VAL A 14 -10.45 26.74 31.17
C VAL A 14 -10.93 25.66 32.16
N ASP A 15 -11.58 24.64 31.63
CA ASP A 15 -11.98 23.48 32.38
C ASP A 15 -10.78 22.59 32.73
N ASP A 16 -10.42 22.51 33.99
CA ASP A 16 -9.27 21.75 34.46
C ASP A 16 -9.57 20.27 34.76
N ARG A 17 -10.80 19.79 34.59
CA ARG A 17 -11.19 18.40 34.91
C ARG A 17 -10.33 17.35 34.22
N HIS A 18 -9.79 17.66 33.04
CA HIS A 18 -8.96 16.76 32.25
C HIS A 18 -7.45 17.00 32.43
N ARG A 19 -7.06 17.95 33.28
CA ARG A 19 -5.66 18.26 33.56
C ARG A 19 -5.08 17.21 34.52
N LYS A 20 -4.69 16.07 33.95
CA LYS A 20 -4.05 14.99 34.69
C LYS A 20 -2.56 14.92 34.33
N ALA A 21 -1.72 14.68 35.35
CA ALA A 21 -0.34 14.31 35.09
C ALA A 21 -0.32 12.84 34.58
N PHE A 22 0.13 12.62 33.37
CA PHE A 22 0.37 11.29 32.84
C PHE A 22 1.88 11.01 32.90
N ALA A 23 2.25 9.79 33.28
CA ALA A 23 3.63 9.34 33.15
C ALA A 23 4.04 9.27 31.66
N PRO A 24 5.32 9.46 31.34
CA PRO A 24 5.82 9.19 30.00
C PRO A 24 5.42 7.78 29.55
N ILE A 25 5.11 7.64 28.26
CA ILE A 25 4.81 6.33 27.68
C ILE A 25 6.02 5.41 27.84
N GLY A 26 5.81 4.25 28.49
CA GLY A 26 6.74 3.14 28.55
C GLY A 26 6.11 1.94 27.86
N THR A 27 6.66 1.51 26.73
CA THR A 27 6.22 0.28 26.05
C THR A 27 7.29 -0.79 26.24
N PRO A 28 6.92 -2.02 26.63
CA PRO A 28 7.89 -3.12 26.63
C PRO A 28 8.31 -3.46 25.21
N ASP A 29 9.57 -3.87 25.03
CA ASP A 29 10.00 -4.46 23.77
C ASP A 29 9.23 -5.74 23.51
N ARG A 30 8.64 -5.85 22.33
CA ARG A 30 7.88 -7.02 21.89
C ARG A 30 8.33 -7.48 20.51
N LEU A 31 8.56 -8.77 20.37
CA LEU A 31 8.72 -9.40 19.08
C LEU A 31 7.32 -9.58 18.45
N LEU A 32 7.11 -8.94 17.31
CA LEU A 32 5.85 -9.03 16.58
C LEU A 32 5.90 -10.24 15.63
N LEU A 33 5.07 -11.25 15.90
CA LEU A 33 5.03 -12.50 15.15
C LEU A 33 3.80 -12.63 14.26
N GLY A 34 2.99 -11.56 14.13
CA GLY A 34 1.81 -11.53 13.26
C GLY A 34 2.17 -11.14 11.82
N PRO A 35 1.19 -11.18 10.90
CA PRO A 35 1.39 -10.82 9.48
C PRO A 35 1.57 -9.30 9.26
N GLY A 36 1.82 -8.54 10.30
CA GLY A 36 2.05 -7.09 10.33
C GLY A 36 1.11 -6.37 11.31
N PRO A 37 1.57 -5.25 11.90
CA PRO A 37 2.87 -4.62 11.62
C PRO A 37 4.05 -5.47 12.04
N SER A 38 5.23 -5.20 11.45
CA SER A 38 6.49 -5.84 11.80
C SER A 38 7.38 -4.95 12.68
N ASN A 39 8.35 -5.55 13.35
CA ASN A 39 9.38 -4.77 14.02
C ASN A 39 10.21 -4.01 12.98
N ALA A 40 10.28 -2.69 13.14
CA ALA A 40 11.10 -1.85 12.27
C ALA A 40 12.58 -1.92 12.65
N HIS A 41 13.47 -1.80 11.66
CA HIS A 41 14.90 -1.74 11.92
C HIS A 41 15.26 -0.52 12.80
N PRO A 42 16.25 -0.62 13.72
CA PRO A 42 16.61 0.50 14.61
C PRO A 42 16.92 1.81 13.89
N THR A 43 17.55 1.76 12.69
CA THR A 43 17.84 2.97 11.90
C THR A 43 16.58 3.61 11.34
N VAL A 44 15.54 2.82 11.03
CA VAL A 44 14.21 3.33 10.64
C VAL A 44 13.56 4.07 11.80
N LEU A 45 13.59 3.50 13.00
CA LEU A 45 13.07 4.16 14.21
C LEU A 45 13.85 5.45 14.51
N LYS A 46 15.18 5.42 14.34
CA LYS A 46 16.02 6.62 14.47
C LYS A 46 15.68 7.69 13.42
N ALA A 47 15.37 7.29 12.19
CA ALA A 47 14.95 8.24 11.15
C ALA A 47 13.62 8.92 11.51
N LEU A 48 12.64 8.17 12.03
CA LEU A 48 11.36 8.70 12.51
C LEU A 48 11.50 9.72 13.65
N SER A 49 12.53 9.60 14.48
CA SER A 49 12.76 10.48 15.63
C SER A 49 13.57 11.74 15.31
N ARG A 50 13.93 11.99 14.03
CA ARG A 50 14.64 13.20 13.63
C ARG A 50 13.77 14.45 13.82
N THR A 51 14.42 15.59 14.06
CA THR A 51 13.73 16.87 14.04
C THR A 51 13.06 17.09 12.69
N PRO A 52 11.75 17.38 12.66
CA PRO A 52 11.05 17.64 11.41
C PRO A 52 11.57 18.92 10.73
N ILE A 53 11.56 18.90 9.41
CA ILE A 53 11.79 20.08 8.56
C ILE A 53 10.50 20.48 7.87
N GLY A 54 10.46 21.62 7.22
CA GLY A 54 9.26 22.07 6.49
C GLY A 54 8.92 21.13 5.35
N HIS A 55 7.65 20.88 5.12
CA HIS A 55 7.16 20.01 4.03
C HIS A 55 7.36 20.60 2.61
N LEU A 56 7.86 21.84 2.51
CA LEU A 56 8.32 22.49 1.27
C LEU A 56 9.81 22.86 1.35
N ASP A 57 10.53 22.39 2.38
CA ASP A 57 11.97 22.57 2.49
C ASP A 57 12.66 21.86 1.31
N PRO A 58 13.68 22.49 0.67
CA PRO A 58 14.40 21.86 -0.44
C PRO A 58 14.95 20.47 -0.13
N LEU A 59 15.43 20.22 1.10
CA LEU A 59 15.91 18.89 1.51
C LEU A 59 14.77 17.87 1.60
N TYR A 60 13.57 18.32 1.99
CA TYR A 60 12.42 17.42 2.00
C TYR A 60 11.95 17.12 0.58
N VAL A 61 11.97 18.10 -0.32
CA VAL A 61 11.65 17.91 -1.75
C VAL A 61 12.61 16.92 -2.40
N GLU A 62 13.90 16.97 -2.09
CA GLU A 62 14.89 16.00 -2.54
C GLU A 62 14.56 14.59 -2.00
N LEU A 63 14.28 14.47 -0.71
CA LEU A 63 13.88 13.21 -0.08
C LEU A 63 12.60 12.62 -0.70
N MET A 64 11.62 13.45 -1.07
CA MET A 64 10.42 13.00 -1.79
C MET A 64 10.79 12.33 -3.11
N GLY A 65 11.73 12.90 -3.86
CA GLY A 65 12.26 12.30 -5.09
C GLY A 65 12.93 10.94 -4.84
N GLU A 66 13.79 10.86 -3.82
CA GLU A 66 14.44 9.59 -3.43
C GLU A 66 13.41 8.50 -3.04
N VAL A 67 12.36 8.86 -2.29
CA VAL A 67 11.31 7.91 -1.92
C VAL A 67 10.59 7.39 -3.16
N GLN A 68 10.30 8.25 -4.13
CA GLN A 68 9.66 7.84 -5.39
C GLN A 68 10.55 6.87 -6.18
N GLU A 69 11.85 7.14 -6.32
CA GLU A 69 12.81 6.26 -6.99
C GLU A 69 12.91 4.90 -6.30
N LEU A 70 13.04 4.90 -4.98
CA LEU A 70 13.14 3.67 -4.20
C LEU A 70 11.84 2.83 -4.24
N LEU A 71 10.67 3.47 -4.31
CA LEU A 71 9.40 2.78 -4.52
C LEU A 71 9.31 2.17 -5.92
N ARG A 72 9.75 2.89 -6.97
CA ARG A 72 9.83 2.32 -8.33
C ARG A 72 10.75 1.11 -8.36
N TYR A 73 11.92 1.20 -7.73
CA TYR A 73 12.81 0.06 -7.57
C TYR A 73 12.11 -1.11 -6.87
N ALA A 74 11.43 -0.88 -5.74
CA ALA A 74 10.78 -1.93 -4.97
C ALA A 74 9.64 -2.64 -5.75
N TRP A 75 8.96 -1.94 -6.63
CA TRP A 75 7.91 -2.46 -7.50
C TRP A 75 8.41 -2.95 -8.87
N GLN A 76 9.67 -2.67 -9.23
CA GLN A 76 10.22 -2.93 -10.55
C GLN A 76 9.32 -2.29 -11.63
N THR A 77 9.20 -0.94 -11.57
CA THR A 77 8.36 -0.15 -12.48
C THR A 77 9.01 1.19 -12.83
N ASP A 78 8.75 1.64 -14.05
CA ASP A 78 9.09 2.99 -14.53
C ASP A 78 7.90 3.97 -14.39
N ASN A 79 6.81 3.57 -13.74
CA ASN A 79 5.65 4.42 -13.56
C ASN A 79 6.01 5.74 -12.89
N ARG A 80 5.85 6.83 -13.62
CA ARG A 80 6.14 8.18 -13.13
C ARG A 80 5.30 8.53 -11.90
N LEU A 81 4.03 8.15 -11.92
CA LEU A 81 3.09 8.40 -10.83
C LEU A 81 3.23 7.31 -9.76
N THR A 82 4.32 7.41 -8.99
CA THR A 82 4.64 6.52 -7.87
C THR A 82 4.97 7.37 -6.67
N LEU A 83 4.20 7.19 -5.57
CA LEU A 83 4.33 8.01 -4.36
C LEU A 83 3.75 7.30 -3.12
N PRO A 84 4.16 7.66 -1.91
CA PRO A 84 3.51 7.22 -0.69
C PRO A 84 2.33 8.14 -0.34
N MET A 85 1.10 7.61 -0.32
CA MET A 85 -0.06 8.32 0.19
C MET A 85 0.11 8.60 1.68
N SER A 86 -0.21 9.81 2.12
CA SER A 86 -0.26 10.16 3.54
C SER A 86 -1.50 9.51 4.18
N GLY A 87 -1.28 8.34 4.76
CA GLY A 87 -2.32 7.48 5.33
C GLY A 87 -1.86 6.03 5.36
N THR A 88 -2.69 5.14 5.86
CA THR A 88 -2.37 3.70 5.88
C THR A 88 -2.56 3.05 4.51
N GLY A 89 -2.19 1.77 4.36
CA GLY A 89 -2.43 1.03 3.12
C GLY A 89 -3.89 1.07 2.62
N SER A 90 -4.86 1.15 3.54
CA SER A 90 -6.27 1.31 3.15
C SER A 90 -6.55 2.65 2.46
N ALA A 91 -5.82 3.71 2.79
CA ALA A 91 -5.94 4.98 2.07
C ALA A 91 -5.42 4.85 0.62
N ALA A 92 -4.32 4.11 0.42
CA ALA A 92 -3.82 3.84 -0.93
C ALA A 92 -4.75 2.91 -1.73
N MET A 93 -5.34 1.87 -1.10
CA MET A 93 -6.39 1.04 -1.68
C MET A 93 -7.57 1.90 -2.15
N GLU A 94 -8.06 2.78 -1.28
CA GLU A 94 -9.17 3.67 -1.58
C GLU A 94 -8.82 4.67 -2.71
N ALA A 95 -7.60 5.19 -2.72
CA ALA A 95 -7.14 6.10 -3.76
C ALA A 95 -7.15 5.44 -5.15
N THR A 96 -6.78 4.15 -5.28
CA THR A 96 -6.85 3.46 -6.58
C THR A 96 -8.24 3.48 -7.16
N LEU A 97 -9.25 3.17 -6.34
CA LEU A 97 -10.66 3.12 -6.75
C LEU A 97 -11.25 4.52 -6.93
N ALA A 98 -11.00 5.45 -6.00
CA ALA A 98 -11.51 6.81 -6.07
C ALA A 98 -11.13 7.54 -7.36
N ASN A 99 -9.93 7.26 -7.87
CA ASN A 99 -9.40 7.94 -9.06
C ASN A 99 -9.76 7.26 -10.37
N THR A 100 -10.07 5.95 -10.37
CA THR A 100 -10.28 5.19 -11.61
C THR A 100 -11.70 4.67 -11.79
N VAL A 101 -12.49 4.60 -10.74
CA VAL A 101 -13.90 4.17 -10.82
C VAL A 101 -14.82 5.38 -11.02
N GLU A 102 -15.71 5.30 -12.00
CA GLU A 102 -16.85 6.20 -12.17
C GLU A 102 -18.17 5.44 -11.97
N PRO A 103 -19.26 6.14 -11.61
CA PRO A 103 -20.55 5.49 -11.44
C PRO A 103 -20.98 4.74 -12.71
N GLY A 104 -21.26 3.44 -12.56
CA GLY A 104 -21.65 2.58 -13.68
C GLY A 104 -20.48 1.78 -14.31
N ASP A 105 -19.23 2.07 -13.92
CA ASP A 105 -18.12 1.19 -14.29
C ASP A 105 -18.31 -0.20 -13.66
N THR A 106 -18.12 -1.26 -14.44
CA THR A 106 -18.04 -2.62 -13.89
C THR A 106 -16.65 -2.87 -13.33
N VAL A 107 -16.57 -3.25 -12.06
CA VAL A 107 -15.34 -3.71 -11.41
C VAL A 107 -15.48 -5.19 -11.07
N LEU A 108 -14.65 -6.02 -11.68
CA LEU A 108 -14.56 -7.44 -11.36
C LEU A 108 -13.52 -7.65 -10.27
N VAL A 109 -13.91 -8.25 -9.15
CA VAL A 109 -13.01 -8.54 -8.04
C VAL A 109 -12.80 -10.05 -7.93
N ALA A 110 -11.55 -10.50 -8.05
CA ALA A 110 -11.15 -11.89 -7.84
C ALA A 110 -10.90 -12.14 -6.34
N VAL A 111 -11.87 -12.72 -5.66
CA VAL A 111 -11.90 -12.93 -4.21
C VAL A 111 -11.36 -14.31 -3.83
N LYS A 112 -10.27 -14.35 -3.08
CA LYS A 112 -9.67 -15.56 -2.51
C LYS A 112 -9.32 -15.41 -1.02
N GLY A 113 -9.90 -14.40 -0.37
CA GLY A 113 -9.72 -14.10 1.05
C GLY A 113 -10.34 -12.76 1.45
N TYR A 114 -10.08 -12.38 2.69
CA TYR A 114 -10.71 -11.22 3.33
C TYR A 114 -10.42 -9.88 2.62
N PHE A 115 -9.20 -9.70 2.09
CA PHE A 115 -8.84 -8.43 1.46
C PHE A 115 -9.46 -8.26 0.07
N GLY A 116 -9.75 -9.37 -0.63
CA GLY A 116 -10.58 -9.35 -1.83
C GLY A 116 -12.01 -8.86 -1.53
N LEU A 117 -12.62 -9.32 -0.44
CA LEU A 117 -13.94 -8.83 -0.01
C LEU A 117 -13.92 -7.34 0.32
N ARG A 118 -12.83 -6.84 0.93
CA ARG A 118 -12.67 -5.41 1.21
C ARG A 118 -12.56 -4.58 -0.07
N LEU A 119 -11.86 -5.06 -1.09
CA LEU A 119 -11.81 -4.42 -2.42
C LEU A 119 -13.20 -4.30 -3.02
N ALA A 120 -14.00 -5.37 -2.95
CA ALA A 120 -15.38 -5.39 -3.46
C ALA A 120 -16.28 -4.38 -2.72
N ASP A 121 -16.24 -4.37 -1.37
CA ASP A 121 -16.99 -3.37 -0.57
C ASP A 121 -16.60 -1.95 -0.95
N MET A 122 -15.30 -1.69 -1.06
CA MET A 122 -14.80 -0.36 -1.34
C MET A 122 -15.17 0.11 -2.77
N ALA A 123 -15.08 -0.76 -3.77
CA ALA A 123 -15.49 -0.45 -5.14
C ALA A 123 -17.00 -0.09 -5.21
N GLY A 124 -17.83 -0.81 -4.47
CA GLY A 124 -19.26 -0.52 -4.37
C GLY A 124 -19.56 0.86 -3.78
N ARG A 125 -18.74 1.33 -2.82
CA ARG A 125 -18.88 2.69 -2.23
C ARG A 125 -18.63 3.79 -3.25
N TYR A 126 -17.81 3.55 -4.27
CA TYR A 126 -17.58 4.44 -5.42
C TYR A 126 -18.59 4.24 -6.56
N ARG A 127 -19.69 3.53 -6.30
CA ARG A 127 -20.82 3.28 -7.22
C ARG A 127 -20.45 2.45 -8.44
N ALA A 128 -19.42 1.61 -8.31
CA ALA A 128 -19.15 0.58 -9.31
C ALA A 128 -20.27 -0.46 -9.35
N GLU A 129 -20.53 -1.02 -10.52
CA GLU A 129 -21.21 -2.30 -10.66
C GLU A 129 -20.20 -3.41 -10.30
N VAL A 130 -20.23 -3.88 -9.05
CA VAL A 130 -19.27 -4.87 -8.57
C VAL A 130 -19.71 -6.28 -8.99
N LYS A 131 -18.81 -6.97 -9.67
CA LYS A 131 -18.90 -8.42 -9.93
C LYS A 131 -17.81 -9.12 -9.16
N THR A 132 -18.09 -10.30 -8.63
CA THR A 132 -17.09 -11.11 -7.93
C THR A 132 -16.98 -12.49 -8.56
N ILE A 133 -15.75 -12.98 -8.65
CA ILE A 133 -15.48 -14.40 -8.78
C ILE A 133 -14.76 -14.84 -7.52
N GLU A 134 -15.09 -16.05 -7.04
CA GLU A 134 -14.63 -16.52 -5.72
C GLU A 134 -13.91 -17.86 -5.82
N LYS A 135 -12.88 -18.00 -5.02
CA LYS A 135 -12.17 -19.27 -4.79
C LYS A 135 -12.30 -19.69 -3.32
N PRO A 136 -12.29 -20.98 -3.05
CA PRO A 136 -12.02 -21.46 -1.69
C PRO A 136 -10.75 -20.82 -1.13
N TRP A 137 -10.77 -20.47 0.13
CA TRP A 137 -9.62 -19.82 0.78
C TRP A 137 -8.40 -20.76 0.76
N GLY A 138 -7.28 -20.24 0.24
CA GLY A 138 -6.06 -21.03 0.02
C GLY A 138 -5.81 -21.41 -1.44
N GLU A 139 -6.76 -21.15 -2.34
CA GLU A 139 -6.63 -21.39 -3.78
C GLU A 139 -6.39 -20.10 -4.55
N TRP A 140 -5.86 -20.20 -5.78
CA TRP A 140 -5.61 -19.10 -6.71
C TRP A 140 -6.39 -19.30 -8.01
N PHE A 141 -6.56 -18.22 -8.79
CA PHE A 141 -7.27 -18.24 -10.07
C PHE A 141 -6.36 -18.64 -11.21
N SER A 142 -6.79 -19.57 -12.06
CA SER A 142 -6.14 -19.86 -13.34
C SER A 142 -6.42 -18.79 -14.38
N LEU A 143 -5.61 -18.74 -15.45
CA LEU A 143 -5.85 -17.81 -16.56
C LEU A 143 -7.20 -18.06 -17.25
N ASP A 144 -7.59 -19.32 -17.43
CA ASP A 144 -8.86 -19.68 -18.07
C ASP A 144 -10.07 -19.18 -17.27
N GLU A 145 -10.03 -19.28 -15.93
CA GLU A 145 -11.10 -18.77 -15.06
C GLU A 145 -11.18 -17.25 -15.11
N LEU A 146 -10.03 -16.59 -15.10
CA LEU A 146 -9.98 -15.12 -15.23
C LEU A 146 -10.47 -14.68 -16.59
N GLU A 147 -10.07 -15.35 -17.67
CA GLU A 147 -10.51 -15.00 -19.02
C GLU A 147 -12.01 -15.21 -19.20
N ALA A 148 -12.56 -16.32 -18.72
CA ALA A 148 -13.99 -16.56 -18.72
C ALA A 148 -14.78 -15.45 -18.06
N ALA A 149 -14.33 -15.00 -16.88
CA ALA A 149 -14.95 -13.90 -16.14
C ALA A 149 -14.81 -12.55 -16.86
N LEU A 150 -13.67 -12.27 -17.49
CA LEU A 150 -13.46 -11.06 -18.28
C LEU A 150 -14.40 -11.01 -19.51
N ILE A 151 -14.62 -12.15 -20.17
CA ILE A 151 -15.56 -12.28 -21.30
C ILE A 151 -17.00 -12.06 -20.85
N GLU A 152 -17.38 -12.66 -19.73
CA GLU A 152 -18.75 -12.59 -19.19
C GLU A 152 -19.10 -11.20 -18.71
N HIS A 153 -18.24 -10.58 -17.92
CA HIS A 153 -18.56 -9.33 -17.22
C HIS A 153 -18.07 -8.08 -17.92
N LYS A 154 -17.10 -8.17 -18.84
CA LYS A 154 -16.47 -7.05 -19.57
C LYS A 154 -16.14 -5.87 -18.66
N PRO A 155 -15.37 -6.10 -17.58
CA PRO A 155 -15.13 -5.07 -16.58
C PRO A 155 -14.17 -4.00 -17.10
N ALA A 156 -14.33 -2.76 -16.60
CA ALA A 156 -13.33 -1.72 -16.78
C ALA A 156 -12.07 -1.97 -15.97
N ILE A 157 -12.21 -2.67 -14.82
CA ILE A 157 -11.11 -2.99 -13.89
C ILE A 157 -11.26 -4.42 -13.40
N LEU A 158 -10.20 -5.21 -13.50
CA LEU A 158 -9.99 -6.44 -12.72
C LEU A 158 -9.17 -6.08 -11.49
N ALA A 159 -9.73 -6.27 -10.29
CA ALA A 159 -9.06 -6.01 -9.03
C ALA A 159 -8.78 -7.34 -8.31
N MET A 160 -7.55 -7.54 -7.84
CA MET A 160 -7.17 -8.75 -7.13
C MET A 160 -6.05 -8.53 -6.12
N VAL A 161 -5.97 -9.44 -5.15
CA VAL A 161 -4.89 -9.45 -4.15
C VAL A 161 -3.78 -10.37 -4.65
N HIS A 162 -2.55 -9.87 -4.75
CA HIS A 162 -1.39 -10.70 -5.12
C HIS A 162 -1.14 -11.74 -4.03
N ALA A 163 -0.82 -11.26 -2.84
CA ALA A 163 -0.52 -12.11 -1.69
C ALA A 163 -1.58 -11.89 -0.59
N GLU A 164 -2.49 -12.84 -0.44
CA GLU A 164 -3.63 -12.71 0.47
C GLU A 164 -3.24 -13.02 1.91
N THR A 165 -3.22 -11.98 2.74
CA THR A 165 -2.79 -12.08 4.15
C THR A 165 -3.63 -13.05 4.97
N SER A 166 -4.94 -13.11 4.70
CA SER A 166 -5.88 -13.91 5.51
C SER A 166 -5.75 -15.40 5.30
N THR A 167 -5.16 -15.83 4.18
CA THR A 167 -5.06 -17.24 3.79
C THR A 167 -3.63 -17.71 3.56
N GLY A 168 -2.71 -16.79 3.24
CA GLY A 168 -1.33 -17.12 2.87
C GLY A 168 -1.16 -17.52 1.40
N VAL A 169 -2.18 -17.38 0.55
CA VAL A 169 -2.08 -17.73 -0.88
C VAL A 169 -1.49 -16.59 -1.72
N CYS A 170 -0.54 -16.93 -2.59
CA CYS A 170 0.01 -16.04 -3.60
C CYS A 170 -0.59 -16.36 -4.98
N GLN A 171 -1.04 -15.35 -5.69
CA GLN A 171 -1.55 -15.45 -7.05
C GLN A 171 -0.39 -15.45 -8.03
N PRO A 172 -0.23 -16.48 -8.88
CA PRO A 172 0.66 -16.40 -10.04
C PRO A 172 0.19 -15.31 -10.99
N MET A 173 1.11 -14.43 -11.42
CA MET A 173 0.73 -13.23 -12.19
C MET A 173 0.97 -13.35 -13.69
N ASP A 174 1.75 -14.34 -14.13
CA ASP A 174 2.12 -14.51 -15.53
C ASP A 174 0.90 -14.59 -16.45
N GLY A 175 0.84 -13.74 -17.46
CA GLY A 175 -0.24 -13.70 -18.45
C GLY A 175 -1.50 -12.93 -18.03
N ILE A 176 -1.70 -12.59 -16.75
CA ILE A 176 -2.93 -11.90 -16.29
C ILE A 176 -3.03 -10.50 -16.92
N GLY A 177 -1.93 -9.74 -16.93
CA GLY A 177 -1.93 -8.42 -17.56
C GLY A 177 -2.16 -8.48 -19.06
N ASP A 178 -1.71 -9.54 -19.74
CA ASP A 178 -2.00 -9.75 -21.16
C ASP A 178 -3.49 -10.01 -21.39
N LEU A 179 -4.12 -10.81 -20.56
CA LEU A 179 -5.57 -11.00 -20.58
C LEU A 179 -6.32 -9.69 -20.37
N CYS A 180 -5.93 -8.90 -19.37
CA CYS A 180 -6.55 -7.60 -19.12
C CYS A 180 -6.41 -6.67 -20.33
N ARG A 181 -5.25 -6.63 -20.97
CA ARG A 181 -5.06 -5.83 -22.20
C ARG A 181 -5.89 -6.33 -23.39
N LYS A 182 -5.99 -7.66 -23.56
CA LYS A 182 -6.81 -8.29 -24.60
C LYS A 182 -8.30 -7.94 -24.48
N HIS A 183 -8.78 -7.77 -23.26
CA HIS A 183 -10.19 -7.46 -22.95
C HIS A 183 -10.44 -5.98 -22.59
N ASP A 184 -9.48 -5.08 -22.91
CA ASP A 184 -9.54 -3.63 -22.60
C ASP A 184 -9.90 -3.31 -21.16
N CYS A 185 -9.36 -4.08 -20.24
CA CYS A 185 -9.54 -3.99 -18.81
C CYS A 185 -8.27 -3.48 -18.13
N LEU A 186 -8.38 -2.66 -17.08
CA LEU A 186 -7.25 -2.30 -16.22
C LEU A 186 -7.01 -3.40 -15.17
N LEU A 187 -5.74 -3.68 -14.88
CA LEU A 187 -5.36 -4.58 -13.79
C LEU A 187 -4.96 -3.76 -12.55
N LEU A 188 -5.75 -3.91 -11.48
CA LEU A 188 -5.47 -3.36 -10.16
C LEU A 188 -4.97 -4.47 -9.23
N LEU A 189 -3.78 -4.29 -8.66
CA LEU A 189 -3.12 -5.28 -7.81
C LEU A 189 -2.90 -4.76 -6.39
N ASP A 190 -3.48 -5.45 -5.42
CA ASP A 190 -3.11 -5.29 -4.00
C ASP A 190 -1.76 -5.97 -3.75
N THR A 191 -0.75 -5.17 -3.45
CA THR A 191 0.61 -5.63 -3.11
C THR A 191 0.97 -5.36 -1.65
N VAL A 192 -0.05 -5.16 -0.79
CA VAL A 192 0.15 -4.83 0.64
C VAL A 192 1.09 -5.82 1.30
N THR A 193 0.92 -7.07 1.04
CA THR A 193 1.68 -8.13 1.69
C THR A 193 2.87 -8.60 0.86
N SER A 194 2.90 -8.36 -0.44
CA SER A 194 3.94 -8.84 -1.34
C SER A 194 5.11 -7.87 -1.53
N LEU A 195 4.89 -6.56 -1.48
CA LEU A 195 5.94 -5.56 -1.73
C LEU A 195 7.10 -5.71 -0.74
N GLY A 196 8.30 -5.97 -1.27
CA GLY A 196 9.51 -6.22 -0.50
C GLY A 196 9.65 -7.64 0.07
N GLY A 197 8.58 -8.45 0.06
CA GLY A 197 8.58 -9.80 0.66
C GLY A 197 8.66 -10.96 -0.33
N VAL A 198 8.10 -10.79 -1.53
CA VAL A 198 8.11 -11.79 -2.60
C VAL A 198 8.41 -11.12 -3.95
N PRO A 199 8.85 -11.89 -4.98
CA PRO A 199 9.06 -11.35 -6.32
C PRO A 199 7.84 -10.56 -6.82
N LEU A 200 8.09 -9.36 -7.36
CA LEU A 200 7.05 -8.45 -7.81
C LEU A 200 7.59 -7.60 -8.97
N TYR A 201 6.92 -7.66 -10.12
CA TYR A 201 7.37 -7.06 -11.37
C TYR A 201 6.19 -6.35 -12.06
N ILE A 202 5.89 -5.11 -11.62
CA ILE A 202 4.70 -4.37 -12.06
C ILE A 202 4.67 -4.18 -13.57
N ASP A 203 5.79 -3.79 -14.17
CA ASP A 203 5.84 -3.52 -15.60
C ASP A 203 5.80 -4.78 -16.44
N GLU A 204 6.55 -5.83 -16.06
CA GLU A 204 6.55 -7.11 -16.76
C GLU A 204 5.18 -7.77 -16.73
N TRP A 205 4.50 -7.72 -15.58
CA TRP A 205 3.15 -8.25 -15.42
C TRP A 205 2.07 -7.32 -15.96
N LYS A 206 2.45 -6.16 -16.52
CA LYS A 206 1.53 -5.17 -17.12
C LYS A 206 0.42 -4.72 -16.16
N VAL A 207 0.76 -4.56 -14.88
CA VAL A 207 -0.15 -4.05 -13.86
C VAL A 207 -0.36 -2.55 -14.09
N ASP A 208 -1.62 -2.12 -14.13
CA ASP A 208 -1.96 -0.72 -14.39
C ASP A 208 -2.01 0.13 -13.11
N LEU A 209 -2.36 -0.51 -11.99
CA LEU A 209 -2.48 0.12 -10.67
C LEU A 209 -2.00 -0.84 -9.58
N ALA A 210 -1.20 -0.34 -8.66
CA ALA A 210 -0.89 -1.11 -7.47
C ALA A 210 -0.81 -0.20 -6.24
N TYR A 211 -1.09 -0.79 -5.08
CA TYR A 211 -0.92 -0.15 -3.79
C TYR A 211 -0.32 -1.11 -2.76
N SER A 212 0.25 -0.52 -1.72
CA SER A 212 0.84 -1.27 -0.62
C SER A 212 0.71 -0.52 0.71
N CYS A 213 1.47 -0.93 1.71
CA CYS A 213 1.57 -0.25 2.99
C CYS A 213 3.00 -0.29 3.54
N SER A 214 3.30 0.61 4.48
CA SER A 214 4.63 0.73 5.07
C SER A 214 4.97 -0.40 6.06
N GLN A 215 3.97 -0.99 6.73
CA GLN A 215 4.16 -1.84 7.91
C GLN A 215 4.27 -3.35 7.63
N LYS A 216 4.42 -3.76 6.39
CA LYS A 216 4.61 -5.15 5.97
C LYS A 216 6.06 -5.38 5.51
N GLY A 217 6.29 -5.91 4.32
CA GLY A 217 7.63 -6.22 3.81
C GLY A 217 8.61 -5.04 3.76
N LEU A 218 8.11 -3.81 3.73
CA LEU A 218 8.96 -2.60 3.81
C LEU A 218 9.52 -2.34 5.22
N SER A 219 8.99 -2.99 6.27
CA SER A 219 9.49 -2.87 7.65
C SER A 219 9.58 -1.42 8.19
N CYS A 220 8.62 -0.57 7.79
CA CYS A 220 8.44 0.78 8.33
C CYS A 220 7.16 0.80 9.19
N PRO A 221 7.05 1.60 10.25
CA PRO A 221 5.80 1.72 10.99
C PRO A 221 4.61 2.13 10.11
N PRO A 222 3.35 1.76 10.48
CA PRO A 222 2.17 2.13 9.72
C PRO A 222 1.98 3.65 9.66
N GLY A 223 1.47 4.17 8.54
CA GLY A 223 1.18 5.60 8.37
C GLY A 223 1.37 6.11 6.94
N LEU A 224 1.99 5.30 6.08
CA LEU A 224 2.10 5.59 4.65
C LEU A 224 1.57 4.42 3.82
N GLY A 225 0.87 4.74 2.74
CA GLY A 225 0.37 3.81 1.75
C GLY A 225 1.05 4.03 0.40
N PRO A 226 2.10 3.27 0.05
CA PRO A 226 2.67 3.30 -1.28
C PRO A 226 1.61 3.06 -2.36
N PHE A 227 1.73 3.79 -3.46
CA PHE A 227 0.79 3.79 -4.59
C PHE A 227 1.58 3.97 -5.89
N THR A 228 1.20 3.25 -6.94
CA THR A 228 1.72 3.42 -8.30
C THR A 228 0.61 3.31 -9.33
N MET A 229 0.69 4.12 -10.38
CA MET A 229 -0.29 4.17 -11.47
C MET A 229 0.46 4.25 -12.81
N GLY A 230 0.15 3.33 -13.69
CA GLY A 230 0.69 3.28 -15.05
C GLY A 230 -0.10 4.13 -16.05
N PRO A 231 0.44 4.33 -17.28
CA PRO A 231 -0.12 5.25 -18.25
C PRO A 231 -1.59 4.98 -18.64
N ARG A 232 -2.03 3.71 -18.72
CA ARG A 232 -3.42 3.38 -19.03
C ARG A 232 -4.39 3.83 -17.94
N ALA A 233 -4.00 3.64 -16.69
CA ALA A 233 -4.80 4.09 -15.56
C ALA A 233 -4.76 5.62 -15.42
N GLU A 234 -3.61 6.27 -15.68
CA GLU A 234 -3.53 7.74 -15.78
C GLU A 234 -4.45 8.29 -16.89
N ALA A 235 -4.53 7.62 -18.04
CA ALA A 235 -5.42 8.00 -19.12
C ALA A 235 -6.91 7.88 -18.71
N LYS A 236 -7.31 6.77 -18.04
CA LYS A 236 -8.66 6.63 -17.51
C LYS A 236 -8.98 7.70 -16.46
N MET A 237 -8.06 7.97 -15.53
CA MET A 237 -8.21 9.04 -14.54
C MET A 237 -8.39 10.41 -15.21
N SER A 238 -7.59 10.70 -16.23
CA SER A 238 -7.66 11.99 -16.95
C SER A 238 -8.91 12.15 -17.81
N ALA A 239 -9.51 11.05 -18.26
CA ALA A 239 -10.74 11.03 -19.06
C ALA A 239 -12.02 11.13 -18.23
N ARG A 240 -11.91 11.16 -16.88
CA ARG A 240 -13.08 11.25 -15.97
C ARG A 240 -13.97 12.43 -16.33
N GLN A 241 -15.27 12.19 -16.28
CA GLN A 241 -16.27 13.25 -16.53
C GLN A 241 -16.53 14.10 -15.29
N GLY A 242 -16.27 13.57 -14.11
CA GLY A 242 -16.45 14.26 -12.83
C GLY A 242 -15.17 14.35 -12.00
N LYS A 243 -15.17 15.25 -11.00
CA LYS A 243 -14.09 15.29 -10.02
C LYS A 243 -14.00 13.99 -9.24
N VAL A 244 -12.79 13.65 -8.80
CA VAL A 244 -12.60 12.59 -7.82
C VAL A 244 -13.43 12.91 -6.56
N PRO A 245 -14.27 11.99 -6.08
CA PRO A 245 -15.21 12.29 -4.98
C PRO A 245 -14.53 12.49 -3.62
N ASN A 246 -13.25 12.20 -3.53
CA ASN A 246 -12.45 12.39 -2.33
C ASN A 246 -11.28 13.33 -2.62
N TRP A 247 -11.38 14.59 -2.15
CA TRP A 247 -10.35 15.62 -2.40
C TRP A 247 -8.96 15.20 -1.89
N TYR A 248 -8.91 14.58 -0.70
CA TYR A 248 -7.64 14.23 -0.07
C TYR A 248 -6.88 13.11 -0.81
N LEU A 249 -7.62 12.20 -1.45
CA LEU A 249 -7.07 11.09 -2.21
C LEU A 249 -7.09 11.35 -3.73
N ASP A 250 -7.37 12.57 -4.16
CA ASP A 250 -7.29 12.96 -5.57
C ASP A 250 -5.83 12.94 -6.03
N VAL A 251 -5.47 11.91 -6.80
CA VAL A 251 -4.11 11.67 -7.25
C VAL A 251 -3.64 12.73 -8.23
N SER A 252 -4.55 13.39 -8.96
CA SER A 252 -4.20 14.50 -9.84
C SER A 252 -3.65 15.70 -9.05
N LEU A 253 -4.24 16.00 -7.89
CA LEU A 253 -3.76 17.03 -6.98
C LEU A 253 -2.49 16.61 -6.25
N LEU A 254 -2.44 15.35 -5.81
CA LEU A 254 -1.23 14.79 -5.17
C LEU A 254 -0.04 14.79 -6.12
N ASN A 255 -0.24 14.48 -7.40
CA ASN A 255 0.80 14.51 -8.41
C ASN A 255 1.38 15.92 -8.63
N GLN A 256 0.59 16.98 -8.47
CA GLN A 256 1.10 18.36 -8.48
C GLN A 256 2.05 18.65 -7.31
N TYR A 257 1.82 18.02 -6.15
CA TYR A 257 2.69 18.16 -4.97
C TYR A 257 3.93 17.26 -5.05
N TRP A 258 3.78 16.01 -5.46
CA TRP A 258 4.88 15.05 -5.58
C TRP A 258 5.66 15.17 -6.90
N GLY A 259 5.07 15.77 -7.93
CA GLY A 259 5.68 16.03 -9.23
C GLY A 259 6.59 17.27 -9.25
N SER A 260 6.93 17.74 -10.45
CA SER A 260 7.82 18.90 -10.68
C SER A 260 7.28 20.20 -10.12
N ASP A 261 5.95 20.36 -10.09
CA ASP A 261 5.32 21.66 -9.82
C ASP A 261 5.35 22.04 -8.35
N ARG A 262 5.48 21.04 -7.46
CA ARG A 262 5.57 21.21 -5.99
C ARG A 262 4.45 22.08 -5.41
N VAL A 263 3.26 22.00 -5.98
CA VAL A 263 2.08 22.73 -5.51
C VAL A 263 1.61 22.11 -4.19
N TYR A 264 1.48 22.95 -3.16
CA TYR A 264 1.03 22.49 -1.84
C TYR A 264 -0.34 21.81 -1.92
N HIS A 265 -0.44 20.62 -1.39
CA HIS A 265 -1.68 19.88 -1.22
C HIS A 265 -2.04 19.75 0.27
N HIS A 266 -1.15 19.19 1.06
CA HIS A 266 -1.31 19.02 2.51
C HIS A 266 0.04 19.02 3.20
N THR A 267 0.07 19.24 4.50
CA THR A 267 1.30 19.07 5.28
C THR A 267 1.63 17.60 5.38
N ALA A 268 2.60 17.16 4.58
CA ALA A 268 3.02 15.77 4.54
C ALA A 268 3.59 15.31 5.88
N PRO A 269 3.42 14.04 6.26
CA PRO A 269 3.99 13.47 7.48
C PRO A 269 5.50 13.25 7.31
N VAL A 270 6.27 14.34 7.46
CA VAL A 270 7.71 14.42 7.15
C VAL A 270 8.50 13.30 7.81
N ASN A 271 8.29 13.09 9.12
CA ASN A 271 9.01 12.04 9.85
C ASN A 271 8.67 10.63 9.37
N MET A 272 7.42 10.40 8.96
CA MET A 272 7.04 9.11 8.37
C MET A 272 7.76 8.87 7.04
N ASN A 273 7.95 9.92 6.23
CA ASN A 273 8.73 9.84 5.00
C ASN A 273 10.22 9.62 5.27
N PHE A 274 10.78 10.19 6.35
CA PHE A 274 12.14 9.85 6.79
C PHE A 274 12.28 8.35 7.09
N GLY A 275 11.32 7.79 7.84
CA GLY A 275 11.30 6.36 8.14
C GLY A 275 11.13 5.50 6.88
N MET A 276 10.22 5.87 5.98
CA MET A 276 9.97 5.16 4.71
C MET A 276 11.24 5.17 3.83
N ARG A 277 11.86 6.33 3.65
CA ARG A 277 13.10 6.46 2.88
C ARG A 277 14.19 5.55 3.42
N GLU A 278 14.36 5.51 4.75
CA GLU A 278 15.38 4.65 5.36
C GLU A 278 15.04 3.16 5.23
N ALA A 279 13.78 2.78 5.37
CA ALA A 279 13.34 1.39 5.17
C ALA A 279 13.56 0.92 3.72
N LEU A 280 13.22 1.76 2.75
CA LEU A 280 13.45 1.48 1.33
C LEU A 280 14.93 1.46 0.98
N ARG A 281 15.75 2.35 1.59
CA ARG A 281 17.20 2.35 1.42
C ARG A 281 17.82 1.04 1.88
N LEU A 282 17.39 0.53 3.04
CA LEU A 282 17.86 -0.76 3.55
C LEU A 282 17.45 -1.92 2.63
N LEU A 283 16.24 -1.89 2.08
CA LEU A 283 15.79 -2.88 1.10
C LEU A 283 16.63 -2.84 -0.17
N ALA A 284 16.94 -1.63 -0.67
CA ALA A 284 17.79 -1.46 -1.86
C ALA A 284 19.24 -1.84 -1.60
N GLU A 285 19.77 -1.58 -0.40
CA GLU A 285 21.13 -1.99 -0.01
C GLU A 285 21.26 -3.52 0.10
N GLU A 286 20.24 -4.19 0.63
CA GLU A 286 20.18 -5.66 0.66
C GLU A 286 20.05 -6.25 -0.75
N GLY A 287 19.31 -5.59 -1.64
CA GLY A 287 18.90 -6.10 -2.94
C GLY A 287 17.59 -6.91 -2.87
N LEU A 288 16.71 -6.72 -3.86
CA LEU A 288 15.40 -7.38 -3.87
C LEU A 288 15.50 -8.89 -3.92
N ASP A 289 16.38 -9.43 -4.76
CA ASP A 289 16.63 -10.87 -4.89
C ASP A 289 17.09 -11.49 -3.59
N GLN A 290 17.97 -10.83 -2.85
CA GLN A 290 18.47 -11.28 -1.55
C GLN A 290 17.36 -11.18 -0.48
N ALA A 291 16.58 -10.09 -0.48
CA ALA A 291 15.45 -9.92 0.42
C ALA A 291 14.40 -11.03 0.20
N TRP A 292 14.03 -11.30 -1.04
CA TRP A 292 13.08 -12.37 -1.39
C TRP A 292 13.62 -13.77 -1.00
N ALA A 293 14.91 -14.05 -1.28
CA ALA A 293 15.53 -15.30 -0.89
C ALA A 293 15.54 -15.49 0.63
N ARG A 294 15.86 -14.44 1.39
CA ARG A 294 15.82 -14.45 2.86
C ARG A 294 14.42 -14.71 3.39
N HIS A 295 13.40 -14.02 2.85
CA HIS A 295 12.02 -14.26 3.23
C HIS A 295 11.59 -15.70 2.93
N ARG A 296 11.96 -16.22 1.77
CA ARG A 296 11.68 -17.61 1.37
C ARG A 296 12.30 -18.60 2.34
N SER A 297 13.59 -18.48 2.61
CA SER A 297 14.31 -19.38 3.51
C SER A 297 13.71 -19.38 4.93
N ASN A 298 13.38 -18.21 5.45
CA ASN A 298 12.75 -18.09 6.78
C ASN A 298 11.36 -18.74 6.82
N ALA A 299 10.57 -18.57 5.76
CA ALA A 299 9.24 -19.18 5.67
C ALA A 299 9.34 -20.72 5.60
N GLU A 300 10.24 -21.25 4.78
CA GLU A 300 10.47 -22.70 4.67
C GLU A 300 10.94 -23.32 6.00
N LEU A 301 11.82 -22.62 6.73
CA LEU A 301 12.22 -23.05 8.06
C LEU A 301 11.03 -23.10 9.05
N LEU A 302 10.18 -22.08 9.03
CA LEU A 302 8.97 -22.05 9.86
C LEU A 302 8.01 -23.19 9.49
N TRP A 303 7.72 -23.40 8.21
CA TRP A 303 6.82 -24.44 7.75
C TRP A 303 7.30 -25.83 8.15
N SER A 304 8.59 -26.15 7.91
CA SER A 304 9.16 -27.44 8.32
C SER A 304 9.10 -27.64 9.83
N GLY A 305 9.30 -26.57 10.61
CA GLY A 305 9.15 -26.60 12.06
C GLY A 305 7.69 -26.90 12.49
N LEU A 306 6.71 -26.27 11.87
CA LEU A 306 5.28 -26.51 12.13
C LEU A 306 4.87 -27.94 11.74
N GLU A 307 5.32 -28.43 10.57
CA GLU A 307 5.06 -29.78 10.11
C GLU A 307 5.66 -30.84 11.07
N SER A 308 6.85 -30.59 11.61
CA SER A 308 7.46 -31.46 12.62
C SER A 308 6.67 -31.54 13.93
N LEU A 309 5.82 -30.56 14.20
CA LEU A 309 4.87 -30.52 15.32
C LEU A 309 3.52 -31.18 14.97
N GLY A 310 3.39 -31.75 13.77
CA GLY A 310 2.15 -32.40 13.32
C GLY A 310 1.09 -31.44 12.78
N LEU A 311 1.45 -30.19 12.49
CA LEU A 311 0.57 -29.22 11.86
C LEU A 311 0.70 -29.31 10.33
N SER A 312 -0.41 -29.16 9.62
CA SER A 312 -0.41 -29.08 8.16
C SER A 312 -0.69 -27.66 7.69
N MET A 313 -0.04 -27.25 6.60
CA MET A 313 -0.31 -25.96 6.00
C MET A 313 -1.64 -25.99 5.25
N HIS A 314 -2.44 -24.94 5.42
CA HIS A 314 -3.73 -24.82 4.73
C HIS A 314 -3.57 -24.60 3.22
N VAL A 315 -2.55 -23.85 2.82
CA VAL A 315 -2.25 -23.52 1.42
C VAL A 315 -1.25 -24.56 0.87
N PRO A 316 -1.42 -25.08 -0.36
CA PRO A 316 -0.43 -25.96 -0.99
C PRO A 316 0.92 -25.27 -1.18
N ALA A 317 2.03 -26.03 -1.05
CA ALA A 317 3.39 -25.50 -1.08
C ALA A 317 3.73 -24.64 -2.31
N VAL A 318 3.16 -24.97 -3.46
CA VAL A 318 3.33 -24.20 -4.73
C VAL A 318 2.66 -22.82 -4.70
N SER A 319 1.76 -22.59 -3.76
CA SER A 319 0.91 -21.38 -3.68
C SER A 319 1.19 -20.53 -2.44
N TYR A 320 2.23 -20.87 -1.65
CA TYR A 320 2.54 -20.10 -0.46
C TYR A 320 3.00 -18.69 -0.79
N THR A 321 2.45 -17.73 -0.02
CA THR A 321 3.15 -16.47 0.19
C THR A 321 4.21 -16.66 1.27
N HIS A 322 5.36 -16.01 1.14
CA HIS A 322 6.39 -16.00 2.18
C HIS A 322 6.04 -15.04 3.33
N LEU A 323 4.77 -14.93 3.66
CA LEU A 323 4.16 -13.82 4.40
C LEU A 323 4.02 -14.05 5.88
N THR A 324 4.53 -15.12 6.38
CA THR A 324 4.58 -15.29 7.82
C THR A 324 5.89 -14.75 8.33
N LEU A 325 5.80 -13.60 8.96
CA LEU A 325 6.84 -12.93 9.72
C LEU A 325 7.91 -12.25 8.83
N PRO A 326 7.89 -10.93 8.71
CA PRO A 326 9.10 -10.20 8.37
C PRO A 326 10.04 -10.31 9.57
N THR A 327 10.68 -11.47 9.71
CA THR A 327 11.75 -11.66 10.68
C THR A 327 13.03 -11.15 10.06
N ARG A 328 13.29 -9.84 10.19
CA ARG A 328 14.67 -9.46 10.42
C ARG A 328 14.98 -9.93 11.83
N ALA A 329 15.61 -11.08 11.96
CA ALA A 329 16.32 -11.39 13.17
C ALA A 329 17.32 -10.25 13.39
N VAL A 330 17.06 -9.41 14.37
CA VAL A 330 18.08 -8.52 14.91
C VAL A 330 19.00 -9.44 15.69
N VAL A 331 20.13 -9.85 15.07
CA VAL A 331 21.27 -10.46 15.76
C VAL A 331 22.06 -9.32 16.40
#